data_5c2bba32fa8697d80792281cca308e2f
#
_entry.id   5c2bba32fa8697d80792281cca308e2f
#
_cell.length_a   1.000
_cell.length_b   1.000
_cell.length_c   1.000
_cell.angle_alpha   90.00
_cell.angle_beta   90.00
_cell.angle_gamma   90.00
#
_symmetry.space_group_name_H-M   'P 1'
#
loop_
_entity.id
_entity.type
_entity.pdbx_description
1 polymer ?
#
loop_
_entity_poly.entity_id
_entity_poly.type
_entity_poly.pdbx_seq_one_letter_code
_entity_poly.pdbx_strand_id
1 'polypeptide(L)'
;MRELTAWLDAPEAAAFPYRPVLAEFHRVGKHFVADGLLASLAAARERLAELPPEASVAPGRRLLDGFLDTALDKWDGRYDYPTYTALVLLAAPDAGPGTRVRDHRDRLVAMLLADLLRFEREAAAGATGLFPELRPDASLVAKRYRLALRVALPALRRLGLDHPDPGAEPGEAARLLWETVSGALDEGERQVLRLSMLPVYVSHDEYLFVRVLQAFEATFALLVVRLRSSIAALDADDEAGAVRSLGVAESALAESAPLFSLLATMQAAAFQEFRQFTEGASAIQSRGYKLVESLCRTPDAERLHSHAYRSVPEVRAGVLDGQRTLDDAYRGYRARRGDGEDVRDGLTGAMAGFASALRRWRQTHYRLAVRMLGERSGTGYTEGTPYLSAVRRIPVFDSVPTASAPDSGTEDEARAGAGAQRTAGVTVG
;
A
#
# COMPACT_ATOMS: atom_id res chain seq x y z
N MET A 1 -13.06 -18.59 -24.04
CA MET A 1 -11.60 -18.21 -24.10
C MET A 1 -10.93 -18.52 -25.45
N ARG A 2 -11.70 -18.44 -26.56
CA ARG A 2 -11.15 -18.68 -27.91
C ARG A 2 -9.97 -17.80 -28.30
N GLU A 3 -10.00 -16.54 -27.89
CA GLU A 3 -8.93 -15.56 -28.16
C GLU A 3 -7.60 -15.95 -27.48
N LEU A 4 -7.63 -16.48 -26.24
CA LEU A 4 -6.43 -16.95 -25.56
C LEU A 4 -5.87 -18.22 -26.24
N THR A 5 -6.73 -19.13 -26.68
CA THR A 5 -6.30 -20.32 -27.44
C THR A 5 -5.64 -19.90 -28.77
N ALA A 6 -6.23 -18.97 -29.51
CA ALA A 6 -5.64 -18.46 -30.75
C ALA A 6 -4.30 -17.72 -30.50
N TRP A 7 -4.19 -17.00 -29.39
CA TRP A 7 -2.95 -16.32 -29.01
C TRP A 7 -1.82 -17.31 -28.70
N LEU A 8 -2.12 -18.46 -28.09
CA LEU A 8 -1.13 -19.50 -27.78
C LEU A 8 -0.48 -20.11 -29.06
N ASP A 9 -1.16 -20.07 -30.20
CA ASP A 9 -0.64 -20.56 -31.48
C ASP A 9 0.38 -19.58 -32.08
N ALA A 10 0.24 -18.26 -31.82
CA ALA A 10 1.14 -17.20 -32.31
C ALA A 10 1.32 -16.12 -31.22
N PRO A 11 2.14 -16.37 -30.20
CA PRO A 11 2.25 -15.49 -29.03
C PRO A 11 2.97 -14.18 -29.38
N GLU A 12 2.26 -13.07 -29.18
CA GLU A 12 2.77 -11.70 -29.26
C GLU A 12 2.31 -10.93 -28.00
N ALA A 13 3.26 -10.39 -27.23
CA ALA A 13 2.96 -9.78 -25.95
C ALA A 13 1.95 -8.60 -26.06
N ALA A 14 2.07 -7.79 -27.11
CA ALA A 14 1.19 -6.66 -27.33
C ALA A 14 -0.25 -7.06 -27.71
N ALA A 15 -0.43 -8.26 -28.27
CA ALA A 15 -1.72 -8.79 -28.72
C ALA A 15 -2.41 -9.71 -27.70
N PHE A 16 -1.90 -9.78 -26.46
CA PHE A 16 -2.49 -10.64 -25.42
C PHE A 16 -3.94 -10.22 -25.12
N PRO A 17 -4.88 -11.19 -25.05
CA PRO A 17 -6.30 -10.92 -24.89
C PRO A 17 -6.67 -10.61 -23.42
N TYR A 18 -6.17 -9.50 -22.88
CA TYR A 18 -6.40 -9.10 -21.49
C TYR A 18 -7.88 -8.99 -21.13
N ARG A 19 -8.69 -8.41 -22.03
CA ARG A 19 -10.10 -8.09 -21.74
C ARG A 19 -10.94 -9.32 -21.36
N PRO A 20 -11.00 -10.40 -22.14
CA PRO A 20 -11.78 -11.58 -21.78
C PRO A 20 -11.19 -12.32 -20.58
N VAL A 21 -9.85 -12.34 -20.41
CA VAL A 21 -9.21 -12.94 -19.24
C VAL A 21 -9.61 -12.17 -17.97
N LEU A 22 -9.43 -10.85 -17.96
CA LEU A 22 -9.75 -10.00 -16.82
C LEU A 22 -11.25 -10.07 -16.46
N ALA A 23 -12.14 -10.15 -17.46
CA ALA A 23 -13.57 -10.28 -17.23
C ALA A 23 -13.91 -11.54 -16.42
N GLU A 24 -13.20 -12.65 -16.61
CA GLU A 24 -13.42 -13.87 -15.83
C GLU A 24 -12.93 -13.70 -14.39
N PHE A 25 -11.74 -13.11 -14.17
CA PHE A 25 -11.26 -12.80 -12.83
C PHE A 25 -12.21 -11.87 -12.07
N HIS A 26 -12.77 -10.88 -12.74
CA HIS A 26 -13.75 -9.96 -12.15
C HIS A 26 -15.11 -10.62 -11.88
N ARG A 27 -15.47 -11.64 -12.63
CA ARG A 27 -16.76 -12.34 -12.48
C ARG A 27 -16.80 -13.24 -11.26
N VAL A 28 -15.67 -13.91 -10.93
CA VAL A 28 -15.65 -14.94 -9.89
C VAL A 28 -14.68 -14.64 -8.74
N GLY A 29 -13.72 -13.74 -8.93
CA GLY A 29 -12.58 -13.57 -8.03
C GLY A 29 -11.47 -14.59 -8.30
N LYS A 30 -10.23 -14.21 -8.06
CA LYS A 30 -9.01 -14.98 -8.35
C LYS A 30 -9.05 -16.40 -7.75
N HIS A 31 -9.63 -16.54 -6.56
CA HIS A 31 -9.73 -17.83 -5.86
C HIS A 31 -10.64 -18.84 -6.57
N PHE A 32 -11.57 -18.36 -7.40
CA PHE A 32 -12.61 -19.18 -8.03
C PHE A 32 -12.46 -19.30 -9.54
N VAL A 33 -11.37 -18.84 -10.10
CA VAL A 33 -11.07 -19.00 -11.53
C VAL A 33 -10.87 -20.47 -11.84
N ALA A 34 -11.53 -20.94 -12.92
CA ALA A 34 -11.46 -22.35 -13.32
C ALA A 34 -10.03 -22.77 -13.72
N ASP A 35 -9.63 -23.99 -13.30
CA ASP A 35 -8.30 -24.57 -13.57
C ASP A 35 -7.94 -24.55 -15.06
N GLY A 36 -8.89 -24.77 -15.95
CA GLY A 36 -8.67 -24.72 -17.39
C GLY A 36 -8.20 -23.37 -17.92
N LEU A 37 -8.66 -22.26 -17.32
CA LEU A 37 -8.15 -20.93 -17.63
C LEU A 37 -6.76 -20.73 -17.03
N LEU A 38 -6.55 -21.11 -15.77
CA LEU A 38 -5.26 -21.00 -15.11
C LEU A 38 -4.18 -21.80 -15.85
N ALA A 39 -4.49 -23.03 -16.28
CA ALA A 39 -3.60 -23.86 -17.10
C ALA A 39 -3.25 -23.18 -18.44
N SER A 40 -4.24 -22.53 -19.09
CA SER A 40 -3.99 -21.78 -20.34
C SER A 40 -3.11 -20.56 -20.11
N LEU A 41 -3.23 -19.86 -18.98
CA LEU A 41 -2.37 -18.75 -18.61
C LEU A 41 -0.95 -19.22 -18.23
N ALA A 42 -0.83 -20.38 -17.57
CA ALA A 42 0.46 -21.00 -17.31
C ALA A 42 1.17 -21.38 -18.62
N ALA A 43 0.47 -21.99 -19.56
CA ALA A 43 0.98 -22.27 -20.90
C ALA A 43 1.41 -20.98 -21.64
N ALA A 44 0.65 -19.88 -21.49
CA ALA A 44 1.04 -18.58 -22.04
C ALA A 44 2.36 -18.08 -21.46
N ARG A 45 2.57 -18.23 -20.15
CA ARG A 45 3.84 -17.88 -19.46
C ARG A 45 5.02 -18.72 -19.96
N GLU A 46 4.82 -20.03 -20.15
CA GLU A 46 5.83 -20.94 -20.70
C GLU A 46 6.18 -20.55 -22.16
N ARG A 47 5.18 -20.32 -23.01
CA ARG A 47 5.42 -19.88 -24.40
C ARG A 47 6.20 -18.57 -24.50
N LEU A 48 5.93 -17.63 -23.57
CA LEU A 48 6.70 -16.38 -23.49
C LEU A 48 8.16 -16.61 -23.07
N ALA A 49 8.43 -17.61 -22.20
CA ALA A 49 9.78 -17.93 -21.78
C ALA A 49 10.61 -18.58 -22.89
N GLU A 50 9.96 -19.25 -23.85
CA GLU A 50 10.62 -19.86 -25.02
C GLU A 50 11.00 -18.84 -26.11
N LEU A 51 10.48 -17.60 -26.04
CA LEU A 51 10.79 -16.58 -27.04
C LEU A 51 12.25 -16.11 -26.94
N PRO A 52 12.87 -15.70 -28.06
CA PRO A 52 14.24 -15.19 -28.07
C PRO A 52 14.45 -14.02 -27.11
N PRO A 53 15.67 -13.81 -26.57
CA PRO A 53 15.97 -12.73 -25.64
C PRO A 53 15.56 -11.33 -26.14
N GLU A 54 15.63 -11.09 -27.45
CA GLU A 54 15.21 -9.84 -28.09
C GLU A 54 13.72 -9.57 -27.86
N ALA A 55 12.89 -10.60 -27.75
CA ALA A 55 11.47 -10.49 -27.45
C ALA A 55 11.20 -10.08 -26.00
N SER A 56 12.17 -10.19 -25.10
CA SER A 56 12.04 -9.77 -23.70
C SER A 56 11.93 -8.25 -23.54
N VAL A 57 12.44 -7.49 -24.50
CA VAL A 57 12.35 -6.02 -24.55
C VAL A 57 11.20 -5.52 -25.43
N ALA A 58 10.42 -6.43 -26.01
CA ALA A 58 9.29 -6.08 -26.86
C ALA A 58 8.22 -5.26 -26.07
N PRO A 59 7.55 -4.31 -26.74
CA PRO A 59 6.45 -3.57 -26.15
C PRO A 59 5.40 -4.50 -25.53
N GLY A 60 4.95 -4.19 -24.32
CA GLY A 60 3.95 -4.97 -23.60
C GLY A 60 4.49 -6.21 -22.87
N ARG A 61 5.72 -6.67 -23.11
CA ARG A 61 6.27 -7.88 -22.49
C ARG A 61 6.30 -7.78 -20.97
N ARG A 62 6.89 -6.73 -20.42
CA ARG A 62 6.95 -6.49 -18.95
C ARG A 62 5.56 -6.45 -18.32
N LEU A 63 4.61 -5.83 -19.02
CA LEU A 63 3.22 -5.75 -18.53
C LEU A 63 2.57 -7.14 -18.49
N LEU A 64 2.78 -7.93 -19.54
CA LEU A 64 2.22 -9.28 -19.62
C LEU A 64 2.87 -10.21 -18.59
N ASP A 65 4.19 -10.18 -18.42
CA ASP A 65 4.88 -10.96 -17.40
C ASP A 65 4.36 -10.62 -15.98
N GLY A 66 4.24 -9.33 -15.67
CA GLY A 66 3.68 -8.86 -14.38
C GLY A 66 2.21 -9.25 -14.18
N PHE A 67 1.41 -9.22 -15.25
CA PHE A 67 0.02 -9.66 -15.20
C PHE A 67 -0.09 -11.17 -14.95
N LEU A 68 0.67 -11.98 -15.68
CA LEU A 68 0.67 -13.44 -15.51
C LEU A 68 1.21 -13.84 -14.12
N ASP A 69 2.25 -13.16 -13.62
CA ASP A 69 2.74 -13.36 -12.25
C ASP A 69 1.67 -13.07 -11.20
N THR A 70 0.90 -12.00 -11.38
CA THR A 70 -0.21 -11.62 -10.50
C THR A 70 -1.41 -12.57 -10.61
N ALA A 71 -1.74 -13.00 -11.82
CA ALA A 71 -2.90 -13.83 -12.10
C ALA A 71 -2.72 -15.30 -11.67
N LEU A 72 -1.48 -15.78 -11.70
CA LEU A 72 -1.13 -17.18 -11.44
C LEU A 72 -0.60 -17.44 -10.02
N ASP A 73 -0.61 -16.45 -9.12
CA ASP A 73 -0.06 -16.62 -7.77
C ASP A 73 -0.66 -17.82 -7.02
N LYS A 74 -1.98 -17.98 -7.08
CA LYS A 74 -2.70 -19.10 -6.46
C LYS A 74 -2.38 -20.44 -7.16
N TRP A 75 -2.29 -20.43 -8.47
CA TRP A 75 -1.91 -21.59 -9.27
C TRP A 75 -0.49 -22.07 -8.92
N ASP A 76 0.42 -21.15 -8.68
CA ASP A 76 1.79 -21.40 -8.26
C ASP A 76 1.91 -21.76 -6.77
N GLY A 77 0.81 -21.80 -6.02
CA GLY A 77 0.80 -22.00 -4.58
C GLY A 77 1.39 -20.82 -3.80
N ARG A 78 1.47 -19.64 -4.40
CA ARG A 78 1.92 -18.41 -3.77
C ARG A 78 0.73 -17.64 -3.20
N TYR A 79 0.88 -17.22 -1.96
CA TYR A 79 -0.13 -16.44 -1.24
C TYR A 79 0.60 -15.27 -0.61
N ASP A 80 1.07 -14.34 -1.45
CA ASP A 80 1.89 -13.23 -1.04
C ASP A 80 1.23 -11.87 -1.30
N TYR A 81 1.63 -10.90 -0.52
CA TYR A 81 1.09 -9.55 -0.57
C TYR A 81 1.42 -8.77 -1.87
N PRO A 82 2.64 -8.87 -2.45
CA PRO A 82 2.96 -8.18 -3.69
C PRO A 82 2.08 -8.60 -4.88
N THR A 83 1.77 -9.89 -5.01
CA THR A 83 0.89 -10.38 -6.09
C THR A 83 -0.58 -10.13 -5.77
N TYR A 84 -0.99 -10.23 -4.51
CA TYR A 84 -2.35 -9.83 -4.11
C TYR A 84 -2.64 -8.36 -4.43
N THR A 85 -1.69 -7.47 -4.19
CA THR A 85 -1.82 -6.04 -4.47
C THR A 85 -1.34 -5.64 -5.86
N ALA A 86 -0.91 -6.59 -6.69
CA ALA A 86 -0.42 -6.36 -8.07
C ALA A 86 0.68 -5.28 -8.17
N LEU A 87 1.58 -5.21 -7.17
CA LEU A 87 2.60 -4.15 -7.09
C LEU A 87 3.59 -4.18 -8.24
N VAL A 88 3.86 -5.36 -8.81
CA VAL A 88 4.74 -5.51 -9.97
C VAL A 88 4.26 -4.70 -11.18
N LEU A 89 2.93 -4.55 -11.34
CA LEU A 89 2.32 -3.76 -12.41
C LEU A 89 2.40 -2.24 -12.16
N LEU A 90 2.49 -1.84 -10.89
CA LEU A 90 2.52 -0.43 -10.48
C LEU A 90 3.94 0.09 -10.25
N ALA A 91 4.94 -0.78 -10.35
CA ALA A 91 6.34 -0.39 -10.15
C ALA A 91 6.76 0.66 -11.18
N ALA A 92 7.40 1.73 -10.70
CA ALA A 92 8.00 2.71 -11.58
C ALA A 92 9.03 2.05 -12.50
N PRO A 93 9.00 2.26 -13.82
CA PRO A 93 10.16 1.96 -14.63
C PRO A 93 11.29 2.86 -14.12
N ASP A 94 12.42 2.26 -13.74
CA ASP A 94 13.65 2.86 -13.19
C ASP A 94 13.56 4.38 -12.95
N ALA A 95 12.91 4.76 -11.88
CA ALA A 95 12.76 6.17 -11.52
C ALA A 95 14.13 6.73 -11.15
N GLY A 96 14.70 7.55 -12.03
CA GLY A 96 15.90 8.32 -11.74
C GLY A 96 15.76 9.16 -10.46
N PRO A 97 16.85 9.76 -9.98
CA PRO A 97 16.89 10.39 -8.65
C PRO A 97 15.92 11.58 -8.51
N GLY A 98 15.30 11.67 -7.36
CA GLY A 98 14.76 12.91 -6.81
C GLY A 98 13.30 13.22 -7.16
N THR A 99 13.06 14.27 -7.93
CA THR A 99 11.74 14.86 -8.21
C THR A 99 10.80 13.88 -8.89
N ARG A 100 11.30 13.08 -9.83
CA ARG A 100 10.49 12.09 -10.57
C ARG A 100 9.80 11.04 -9.69
N VAL A 101 10.40 10.65 -8.56
CA VAL A 101 9.79 9.66 -7.65
C VAL A 101 8.57 10.24 -6.94
N ARG A 102 8.61 11.52 -6.55
CA ARG A 102 7.47 12.18 -5.95
C ARG A 102 6.34 12.36 -6.96
N ASP A 103 6.67 12.81 -8.16
CA ASP A 103 5.68 12.98 -9.24
C ASP A 103 5.04 11.64 -9.60
N HIS A 104 5.82 10.56 -9.67
CA HIS A 104 5.32 9.21 -9.90
C HIS A 104 4.38 8.75 -8.77
N ARG A 105 4.77 8.96 -7.49
CA ARG A 105 3.89 8.66 -6.35
C ARG A 105 2.59 9.45 -6.42
N ASP A 106 2.67 10.74 -6.70
CA ASP A 106 1.50 11.60 -6.77
C ASP A 106 0.58 11.18 -7.92
N ARG A 107 1.15 10.83 -9.07
CA ARG A 107 0.40 10.31 -10.22
C ARG A 107 -0.29 8.99 -9.89
N LEU A 108 0.40 8.04 -9.25
CA LEU A 108 -0.20 6.78 -8.81
C LEU A 108 -1.33 7.01 -7.80
N VAL A 109 -1.13 7.84 -6.78
CA VAL A 109 -2.17 8.12 -5.78
C VAL A 109 -3.40 8.76 -6.43
N ALA A 110 -3.21 9.74 -7.31
CA ALA A 110 -4.32 10.37 -8.05
C ALA A 110 -5.07 9.35 -8.91
N MET A 111 -4.36 8.53 -9.66
CA MET A 111 -4.91 7.50 -10.55
C MET A 111 -5.70 6.42 -9.78
N LEU A 112 -5.13 5.88 -8.70
CA LEU A 112 -5.75 4.82 -7.90
C LEU A 112 -7.02 5.31 -7.19
N LEU A 113 -7.00 6.53 -6.65
CA LEU A 113 -8.17 7.09 -5.98
C LEU A 113 -9.24 7.56 -6.96
N ALA A 114 -8.88 8.11 -8.11
CA ALA A 114 -9.83 8.43 -9.15
C ALA A 114 -10.56 7.18 -9.68
N ASP A 115 -9.83 6.07 -9.87
CA ASP A 115 -10.40 4.79 -10.26
C ASP A 115 -11.32 4.20 -9.19
N LEU A 116 -10.92 4.28 -7.91
CA LEU A 116 -11.80 3.89 -6.80
C LEU A 116 -13.11 4.68 -6.84
N LEU A 117 -13.05 6.01 -6.98
CA LEU A 117 -14.25 6.84 -6.99
C LEU A 117 -15.12 6.62 -8.23
N ARG A 118 -14.51 6.33 -9.38
CA ARG A 118 -15.23 5.89 -10.58
C ARG A 118 -16.02 4.62 -10.28
N PHE A 119 -15.36 3.58 -9.71
CA PHE A 119 -16.00 2.31 -9.36
C PHE A 119 -17.16 2.50 -8.37
N GLU A 120 -16.94 3.22 -7.28
CA GLU A 120 -17.97 3.52 -6.26
C GLU A 120 -19.18 4.21 -6.89
N ARG A 121 -18.96 5.17 -7.80
CA ARG A 121 -20.03 5.90 -8.48
C ARG A 121 -20.81 5.01 -9.46
N GLU A 122 -20.10 4.22 -10.27
CA GLU A 122 -20.74 3.28 -11.20
C GLU A 122 -21.54 2.22 -10.45
N ALA A 123 -21.03 1.72 -9.33
CA ALA A 123 -21.71 0.74 -8.49
C ALA A 123 -22.97 1.34 -7.83
N ALA A 124 -22.89 2.55 -7.29
CA ALA A 124 -24.02 3.26 -6.69
C ALA A 124 -25.13 3.57 -7.71
N ALA A 125 -24.76 3.85 -8.97
CA ALA A 125 -25.69 4.08 -10.07
C ALA A 125 -26.23 2.78 -10.72
N GLY A 126 -25.76 1.59 -10.29
CA GLY A 126 -26.11 0.33 -10.94
C GLY A 126 -25.52 0.18 -12.36
N ALA A 127 -24.51 1.01 -12.70
CA ALA A 127 -23.90 1.02 -14.03
C ALA A 127 -22.79 -0.05 -14.19
N THR A 128 -22.41 -0.73 -13.11
CA THR A 128 -21.45 -1.83 -13.15
C THR A 128 -21.94 -3.06 -12.40
N GLY A 129 -21.68 -4.25 -12.96
CA GLY A 129 -21.87 -5.53 -12.29
C GLY A 129 -20.63 -6.03 -11.53
N LEU A 130 -19.54 -5.25 -11.50
CA LEU A 130 -18.32 -5.61 -10.81
C LEU A 130 -18.54 -5.63 -9.29
N PHE A 131 -17.98 -6.64 -8.61
CA PHE A 131 -17.97 -6.75 -7.15
C PHE A 131 -19.37 -6.51 -6.53
N PRO A 132 -20.35 -7.36 -6.85
CA PRO A 132 -21.76 -7.08 -6.51
C PRO A 132 -22.08 -7.29 -5.03
N GLU A 133 -21.26 -8.01 -4.28
CA GLU A 133 -21.59 -8.43 -2.92
C GLU A 133 -21.27 -7.36 -1.87
N LEU A 134 -22.16 -7.21 -0.92
CA LEU A 134 -22.04 -6.27 0.21
C LEU A 134 -21.82 -4.81 -0.22
N ARG A 135 -22.54 -4.33 -1.23
CA ARG A 135 -22.46 -2.92 -1.65
C ARG A 135 -22.85 -1.98 -0.52
N PRO A 136 -22.07 -0.90 -0.29
CA PRO A 136 -22.37 0.10 0.72
C PRO A 136 -23.60 0.93 0.37
N ASP A 137 -24.21 1.53 1.37
CA ASP A 137 -25.29 2.51 1.16
C ASP A 137 -24.75 3.85 0.62
N ALA A 138 -25.67 4.69 0.13
CA ALA A 138 -25.33 5.99 -0.48
C ALA A 138 -24.61 6.94 0.50
N SER A 139 -24.92 6.88 1.80
CA SER A 139 -24.29 7.73 2.82
C SER A 139 -22.83 7.36 3.01
N LEU A 140 -22.54 6.06 3.04
CA LEU A 140 -21.18 5.52 3.15
C LEU A 140 -20.36 5.85 1.90
N VAL A 141 -20.95 5.71 0.70
CA VAL A 141 -20.32 6.09 -0.57
C VAL A 141 -19.97 7.59 -0.59
N ALA A 142 -20.90 8.47 -0.20
CA ALA A 142 -20.64 9.91 -0.13
C ALA A 142 -19.52 10.26 0.87
N LYS A 143 -19.40 9.51 1.97
CA LYS A 143 -18.28 9.65 2.89
C LYS A 143 -16.95 9.21 2.25
N ARG A 144 -16.93 8.11 1.49
CA ARG A 144 -15.76 7.65 0.73
C ARG A 144 -15.29 8.70 -0.27
N TYR A 145 -16.21 9.35 -0.99
CA TYR A 145 -15.88 10.43 -1.92
C TYR A 145 -15.09 11.54 -1.23
N ARG A 146 -15.62 12.08 -0.12
CA ARG A 146 -14.94 13.16 0.62
C ARG A 146 -13.56 12.76 1.13
N LEU A 147 -13.42 11.54 1.63
CA LEU A 147 -12.14 11.05 2.18
C LEU A 147 -11.10 10.80 1.08
N ALA A 148 -11.48 10.19 -0.03
CA ALA A 148 -10.57 9.94 -1.15
C ALA A 148 -10.11 11.26 -1.81
N LEU A 149 -11.02 12.21 -2.01
CA LEU A 149 -10.70 13.56 -2.48
C LEU A 149 -9.67 14.24 -1.58
N ARG A 150 -9.86 14.16 -0.27
CA ARG A 150 -8.90 14.73 0.70
C ARG A 150 -7.49 14.16 0.56
N VAL A 151 -7.35 12.90 0.21
CA VAL A 151 -6.04 12.28 -0.06
C VAL A 151 -5.48 12.72 -1.42
N ALA A 152 -6.32 12.79 -2.46
CA ALA A 152 -5.90 13.08 -3.82
C ALA A 152 -5.49 14.56 -4.02
N LEU A 153 -6.15 15.51 -3.35
CA LEU A 153 -5.98 16.96 -3.55
C LEU A 153 -4.51 17.44 -3.49
N PRO A 154 -3.67 17.05 -2.51
CA PRO A 154 -2.27 17.48 -2.48
C PRO A 154 -1.47 16.99 -3.70
N ALA A 155 -1.74 15.78 -4.17
CA ALA A 155 -1.11 15.21 -5.36
C ALA A 155 -1.53 15.95 -6.63
N LEU A 156 -2.83 16.20 -6.83
CA LEU A 156 -3.36 16.94 -7.98
C LEU A 156 -2.75 18.33 -8.09
N ARG A 157 -2.66 19.08 -6.96
CA ARG A 157 -2.05 20.41 -6.93
C ARG A 157 -0.59 20.40 -7.37
N ARG A 158 0.19 19.42 -6.94
CA ARG A 158 1.61 19.30 -7.34
C ARG A 158 1.76 18.88 -8.80
N LEU A 159 0.84 18.09 -9.31
CA LEU A 159 0.82 17.68 -10.72
C LEU A 159 0.29 18.79 -11.65
N GLY A 160 -0.20 19.91 -11.09
CA GLY A 160 -0.81 20.98 -11.88
C GLY A 160 -2.12 20.57 -12.57
N LEU A 161 -2.82 19.56 -12.01
CA LEU A 161 -4.10 19.09 -12.51
C LEU A 161 -5.26 19.87 -11.87
N ASP A 162 -6.30 20.13 -12.65
CA ASP A 162 -7.54 20.69 -12.13
C ASP A 162 -8.10 19.81 -11.03
N HIS A 163 -8.69 20.41 -10.03
CA HIS A 163 -9.27 19.67 -8.91
C HIS A 163 -10.64 20.22 -8.54
N PRO A 164 -11.54 19.36 -8.04
CA PRO A 164 -12.85 19.78 -7.57
C PRO A 164 -12.74 20.82 -6.45
N ASP A 165 -13.71 21.72 -6.40
CA ASP A 165 -13.87 22.64 -5.25
C ASP A 165 -14.12 21.80 -3.97
N PRO A 166 -13.45 22.12 -2.85
CA PRO A 166 -13.68 21.44 -1.57
C PRO A 166 -15.12 21.50 -1.07
N GLY A 167 -15.90 22.48 -1.51
CA GLY A 167 -17.32 22.65 -1.17
C GLY A 167 -18.30 21.99 -2.16
N ALA A 168 -17.80 21.38 -3.24
CA ALA A 168 -18.65 20.73 -4.23
C ALA A 168 -19.44 19.54 -3.65
N GLU A 169 -20.57 19.21 -4.28
CA GLU A 169 -21.31 17.99 -3.96
C GLU A 169 -20.39 16.76 -4.16
N PRO A 170 -20.34 15.80 -3.19
CA PRO A 170 -19.35 14.73 -3.20
C PRO A 170 -19.35 13.85 -4.47
N GLY A 171 -20.52 13.53 -5.01
CA GLY A 171 -20.63 12.73 -6.23
C GLY A 171 -20.14 13.46 -7.48
N GLU A 172 -20.43 14.77 -7.56
CA GLU A 172 -19.95 15.63 -8.63
C GLU A 172 -18.44 15.81 -8.55
N ALA A 173 -17.91 16.05 -7.34
CA ALA A 173 -16.48 16.15 -7.12
C ALA A 173 -15.74 14.83 -7.49
N ALA A 174 -16.34 13.68 -7.19
CA ALA A 174 -15.80 12.36 -7.60
C ALA A 174 -15.82 12.18 -9.13
N ARG A 175 -16.87 12.66 -9.81
CA ARG A 175 -16.95 12.66 -11.28
C ARG A 175 -15.84 13.51 -11.90
N LEU A 176 -15.70 14.73 -11.44
CA LEU A 176 -14.68 15.67 -11.93
C LEU A 176 -13.26 15.14 -11.70
N LEU A 177 -12.99 14.54 -10.53
CA LEU A 177 -11.71 13.92 -10.26
C LEU A 177 -11.38 12.83 -11.30
N TRP A 178 -12.33 11.93 -11.58
CA TRP A 178 -12.12 10.89 -12.57
C TRP A 178 -11.89 11.48 -13.97
N GLU A 179 -12.67 12.43 -14.41
CA GLU A 179 -12.54 13.07 -15.72
C GLU A 179 -11.20 13.74 -15.90
N THR A 180 -10.76 14.53 -14.91
CA THR A 180 -9.46 15.20 -14.92
C THR A 180 -8.30 14.19 -14.98
N VAL A 181 -8.31 13.21 -14.07
CA VAL A 181 -7.22 12.25 -14.00
C VAL A 181 -7.20 11.34 -15.22
N SER A 182 -8.35 10.80 -15.63
CA SER A 182 -8.42 9.90 -16.80
C SER A 182 -8.06 10.59 -18.12
N GLY A 183 -8.33 11.89 -18.24
CA GLY A 183 -7.90 12.71 -19.37
C GLY A 183 -6.38 12.90 -19.44
N ALA A 184 -5.70 12.83 -18.31
CA ALA A 184 -4.25 12.95 -18.22
C ALA A 184 -3.50 11.60 -18.33
N LEU A 185 -4.20 10.45 -18.28
CA LEU A 185 -3.58 9.13 -18.40
C LEU A 185 -3.30 8.76 -19.87
N ASP A 186 -2.14 8.19 -20.12
CA ASP A 186 -1.88 7.47 -21.37
C ASP A 186 -2.54 6.06 -21.39
N GLU A 187 -2.49 5.37 -22.54
CA GLU A 187 -3.14 4.05 -22.66
C GLU A 187 -2.44 2.98 -21.83
N GLY A 188 -1.11 3.07 -21.68
CA GLY A 188 -0.35 2.15 -20.83
C GLY A 188 -0.77 2.26 -19.37
N GLU A 189 -0.91 3.48 -18.85
CA GLU A 189 -1.37 3.74 -17.49
C GLU A 189 -2.83 3.27 -17.26
N ARG A 190 -3.71 3.52 -18.25
CA ARG A 190 -5.08 2.98 -18.18
C ARG A 190 -5.10 1.46 -18.14
N GLN A 191 -4.22 0.82 -18.90
CA GLN A 191 -4.10 -0.64 -18.92
C GLN A 191 -3.54 -1.17 -17.61
N VAL A 192 -2.48 -0.58 -17.06
CA VAL A 192 -1.93 -0.90 -15.73
C VAL A 192 -3.01 -0.78 -14.66
N LEU A 193 -3.80 0.30 -14.68
CA LEU A 193 -4.88 0.52 -13.74
C LEU A 193 -5.93 -0.60 -13.79
N ARG A 194 -6.32 -1.02 -14.99
CA ARG A 194 -7.27 -2.16 -15.17
C ARG A 194 -6.68 -3.48 -14.70
N LEU A 195 -5.43 -3.79 -15.08
CA LEU A 195 -4.79 -5.07 -14.81
C LEU A 195 -4.33 -5.22 -13.35
N SER A 196 -4.14 -4.13 -12.64
CA SER A 196 -3.77 -4.14 -11.21
C SER A 196 -4.95 -4.35 -10.25
N MET A 197 -6.16 -4.64 -10.77
CA MET A 197 -7.33 -4.98 -9.96
C MET A 197 -7.73 -6.44 -10.23
N LEU A 198 -7.11 -7.36 -9.51
CA LEU A 198 -7.38 -8.79 -9.53
C LEU A 198 -7.78 -9.25 -8.12
N PRO A 199 -9.07 -9.10 -7.75
CA PRO A 199 -9.53 -9.42 -6.40
C PRO A 199 -9.51 -10.93 -6.15
N VAL A 200 -9.41 -11.35 -4.90
CA VAL A 200 -9.53 -12.77 -4.54
C VAL A 200 -10.99 -13.23 -4.50
N TYR A 201 -11.90 -12.29 -4.26
CA TYR A 201 -13.34 -12.52 -4.19
C TYR A 201 -14.10 -11.38 -4.88
N VAL A 202 -15.42 -11.41 -4.88
CA VAL A 202 -16.28 -10.42 -5.54
C VAL A 202 -16.97 -9.45 -4.57
N SER A 203 -16.39 -9.28 -3.39
CA SER A 203 -16.87 -8.34 -2.36
C SER A 203 -16.56 -6.90 -2.75
N HIS A 204 -17.55 -6.00 -2.64
CA HIS A 204 -17.44 -4.60 -3.04
C HIS A 204 -16.24 -3.90 -2.37
N ASP A 205 -16.07 -4.10 -1.07
CA ASP A 205 -15.07 -3.39 -0.28
C ASP A 205 -13.63 -3.88 -0.55
N GLU A 206 -13.45 -5.03 -1.21
CA GLU A 206 -12.12 -5.47 -1.63
C GLU A 206 -11.51 -4.52 -2.66
N TYR A 207 -12.34 -3.90 -3.53
CA TYR A 207 -11.86 -2.88 -4.47
C TYR A 207 -11.21 -1.70 -3.73
N LEU A 208 -11.93 -1.16 -2.74
CA LEU A 208 -11.40 -0.09 -1.87
C LEU A 208 -10.13 -0.53 -1.15
N PHE A 209 -10.13 -1.75 -0.58
CA PHE A 209 -9.01 -2.28 0.18
C PHE A 209 -7.74 -2.34 -0.67
N VAL A 210 -7.80 -2.98 -1.85
CA VAL A 210 -6.66 -3.11 -2.75
C VAL A 210 -6.13 -1.74 -3.20
N ARG A 211 -7.01 -0.79 -3.62
CA ARG A 211 -6.58 0.54 -4.07
C ARG A 211 -5.90 1.34 -2.97
N VAL A 212 -6.38 1.25 -1.74
CA VAL A 212 -5.75 1.93 -0.61
C VAL A 212 -4.41 1.31 -0.25
N LEU A 213 -4.28 -0.02 -0.27
CA LEU A 213 -2.97 -0.68 -0.05
C LEU A 213 -1.95 -0.26 -1.11
N GLN A 214 -2.34 -0.22 -2.38
CA GLN A 214 -1.50 0.24 -3.48
C GLN A 214 -1.04 1.70 -3.28
N ALA A 215 -1.92 2.58 -2.80
CA ALA A 215 -1.57 3.98 -2.49
C ALA A 215 -0.60 4.10 -1.30
N PHE A 216 -0.70 3.24 -0.29
CA PHE A 216 0.30 3.15 0.78
C PHE A 216 1.64 2.68 0.25
N GLU A 217 1.68 1.65 -0.60
CA GLU A 217 2.94 1.14 -1.17
C GLU A 217 3.64 2.19 -2.06
N ALA A 218 2.88 2.96 -2.85
CA ALA A 218 3.43 4.10 -3.58
C ALA A 218 4.06 5.15 -2.63
N THR A 219 3.45 5.36 -1.47
CA THR A 219 4.00 6.25 -0.44
C THR A 219 5.26 5.66 0.18
N PHE A 220 5.29 4.38 0.55
CA PHE A 220 6.50 3.73 1.08
C PHE A 220 7.66 3.74 0.09
N ALA A 221 7.40 3.55 -1.20
CA ALA A 221 8.43 3.67 -2.23
C ALA A 221 9.08 5.06 -2.22
N LEU A 222 8.29 6.14 -2.11
CA LEU A 222 8.82 7.49 -1.93
C LEU A 222 9.63 7.64 -0.65
N LEU A 223 9.14 7.13 0.49
CA LEU A 223 9.87 7.19 1.77
C LEU A 223 11.23 6.51 1.68
N VAL A 224 11.32 5.32 1.08
CA VAL A 224 12.58 4.59 0.88
C VAL A 224 13.60 5.44 0.12
N VAL A 225 13.18 6.08 -0.98
CA VAL A 225 14.08 6.95 -1.76
C VAL A 225 14.51 8.16 -0.95
N ARG A 226 13.61 8.79 -0.18
CA ARG A 226 13.95 9.97 0.64
C ARG A 226 14.86 9.64 1.82
N LEU A 227 14.66 8.49 2.47
CA LEU A 227 15.57 8.03 3.53
C LEU A 227 16.97 7.74 2.98
N ARG A 228 17.08 7.06 1.83
CA ARG A 228 18.37 6.85 1.16
C ARG A 228 19.04 8.16 0.75
N SER A 229 18.26 9.12 0.23
CA SER A 229 18.77 10.46 -0.09
C SER A 229 19.26 11.20 1.14
N SER A 230 18.59 11.06 2.30
CA SER A 230 19.03 11.66 3.57
C SER A 230 20.35 11.04 4.06
N ILE A 231 20.48 9.70 3.95
CA ILE A 231 21.72 8.98 4.30
C ILE A 231 22.88 9.49 3.43
N ALA A 232 22.70 9.50 2.11
CA ALA A 232 23.72 9.96 1.17
C ALA A 232 24.11 11.43 1.38
N ALA A 233 23.14 12.30 1.69
CA ALA A 233 23.38 13.71 2.00
C ALA A 233 24.23 13.86 3.27
N LEU A 234 23.94 13.12 4.34
CA LEU A 234 24.73 13.14 5.57
C LEU A 234 26.14 12.58 5.39
N ASP A 235 26.30 11.56 4.55
CA ASP A 235 27.61 11.01 4.20
C ASP A 235 28.45 12.01 3.39
N ALA A 236 27.80 12.93 2.65
CA ALA A 236 28.41 14.04 1.90
C ALA A 236 28.46 15.35 2.70
N ASP A 237 28.16 15.34 4.00
CA ASP A 237 28.07 16.52 4.88
C ASP A 237 27.05 17.60 4.44
N ASP A 238 26.05 17.23 3.59
CA ASP A 238 24.91 18.08 3.18
C ASP A 238 23.71 17.93 4.13
N GLU A 239 23.80 18.58 5.29
CA GLU A 239 22.70 18.61 6.28
C GLU A 239 21.40 19.15 5.68
N ALA A 240 21.49 20.23 4.91
CA ALA A 240 20.30 20.86 4.32
C ALA A 240 19.60 19.90 3.34
N GLY A 241 20.35 19.10 2.59
CA GLY A 241 19.81 18.04 1.72
C GLY A 241 19.10 16.94 2.50
N ALA A 242 19.67 16.52 3.64
CA ALA A 242 19.06 15.54 4.52
C ALA A 242 17.75 16.06 5.12
N VAL A 243 17.74 17.28 5.65
CA VAL A 243 16.54 17.95 6.21
C VAL A 243 15.45 18.07 5.16
N ARG A 244 15.78 18.52 3.94
CA ARG A 244 14.80 18.61 2.84
C ARG A 244 14.19 17.25 2.50
N SER A 245 15.01 16.20 2.45
CA SER A 245 14.54 14.83 2.14
C SER A 245 13.62 14.29 3.22
N LEU A 246 13.96 14.49 4.50
CA LEU A 246 13.12 14.11 5.64
C LEU A 246 11.79 14.88 5.67
N GLY A 247 11.81 16.18 5.38
CA GLY A 247 10.59 16.99 5.30
C GLY A 247 9.61 16.49 4.22
N VAL A 248 10.14 16.03 3.07
CA VAL A 248 9.31 15.40 2.02
C VAL A 248 8.73 14.07 2.53
N ALA A 249 9.52 13.24 3.23
CA ALA A 249 9.06 11.97 3.75
C ALA A 249 7.99 12.15 4.84
N GLU A 250 8.18 13.09 5.76
CA GLU A 250 7.20 13.44 6.79
C GLU A 250 5.88 13.93 6.17
N SER A 251 5.96 14.84 5.20
CA SER A 251 4.79 15.36 4.49
C SER A 251 4.02 14.24 3.79
N ALA A 252 4.72 13.30 3.13
CA ALA A 252 4.08 12.17 2.44
C ALA A 252 3.34 11.25 3.42
N LEU A 253 3.89 10.99 4.62
CA LEU A 253 3.20 10.25 5.68
C LEU A 253 1.95 10.98 6.17
N ALA A 254 2.06 12.30 6.41
CA ALA A 254 0.93 13.12 6.86
C ALA A 254 -0.21 13.14 5.82
N GLU A 255 0.14 13.28 4.54
CA GLU A 255 -0.81 13.24 3.43
C GLU A 255 -1.48 11.87 3.25
N SER A 256 -0.81 10.79 3.65
CA SER A 256 -1.37 9.42 3.59
C SER A 256 -2.33 9.10 4.74
N ALA A 257 -2.34 9.89 5.82
CA ALA A 257 -3.15 9.60 7.00
C ALA A 257 -4.66 9.46 6.71
N PRO A 258 -5.29 10.26 5.84
CA PRO A 258 -6.71 10.09 5.51
C PRO A 258 -7.04 8.76 4.79
N LEU A 259 -6.05 8.03 4.23
CA LEU A 259 -6.24 6.67 3.71
C LEU A 259 -6.74 5.71 4.79
N PHE A 260 -6.28 5.86 6.03
CA PHE A 260 -6.83 5.08 7.15
C PHE A 260 -8.29 5.41 7.45
N SER A 261 -8.67 6.69 7.32
CA SER A 261 -10.07 7.10 7.47
C SER A 261 -10.94 6.50 6.36
N LEU A 262 -10.39 6.40 5.16
CA LEU A 262 -11.04 5.76 4.02
C LEU A 262 -11.18 4.25 4.25
N LEU A 263 -10.12 3.54 4.67
CA LEU A 263 -10.19 2.13 5.08
C LEU A 263 -11.17 1.89 6.23
N ALA A 264 -11.27 2.82 7.17
CA ALA A 264 -12.22 2.73 8.29
C ALA A 264 -13.69 2.80 7.84
N THR A 265 -13.97 3.13 6.58
CA THR A 265 -15.32 3.02 5.98
C THR A 265 -15.62 1.62 5.45
N MET A 266 -14.65 0.73 5.42
CA MET A 266 -14.86 -0.66 5.01
C MET A 266 -15.82 -1.36 5.99
N GLN A 267 -16.74 -2.12 5.44
CA GLN A 267 -17.71 -2.89 6.21
C GLN A 267 -17.01 -4.12 6.81
N ALA A 268 -17.17 -4.33 8.13
CA ALA A 268 -16.51 -5.45 8.80
C ALA A 268 -16.93 -6.82 8.21
N ALA A 269 -18.19 -6.97 7.79
CA ALA A 269 -18.67 -8.20 7.16
C ALA A 269 -17.94 -8.45 5.82
N ALA A 270 -17.83 -7.43 4.97
CA ALA A 270 -17.12 -7.52 3.70
C ALA A 270 -15.64 -7.90 3.88
N PHE A 271 -14.97 -7.25 4.85
CA PHE A 271 -13.58 -7.58 5.17
C PHE A 271 -13.41 -9.02 5.64
N GLN A 272 -14.30 -9.50 6.50
CA GLN A 272 -14.24 -10.88 6.99
C GLN A 272 -14.53 -11.91 5.91
N GLU A 273 -15.35 -11.56 4.92
CA GLU A 273 -15.68 -12.42 3.80
C GLU A 273 -14.51 -12.61 2.84
N PHE A 274 -13.97 -11.54 2.24
CA PHE A 274 -12.88 -11.71 1.27
C PHE A 274 -11.55 -12.10 1.93
N ARG A 275 -11.33 -11.73 3.19
CA ARG A 275 -10.11 -12.05 3.94
C ARG A 275 -9.82 -13.55 4.01
N GLN A 276 -10.83 -14.41 4.11
CA GLN A 276 -10.64 -15.87 4.14
C GLN A 276 -9.99 -16.40 2.86
N PHE A 277 -10.14 -15.69 1.73
CA PHE A 277 -9.57 -16.03 0.44
C PHE A 277 -8.22 -15.36 0.16
N THR A 278 -7.75 -14.45 1.02
CA THR A 278 -6.39 -13.89 0.91
C THR A 278 -5.33 -14.88 1.37
N GLU A 279 -5.71 -15.87 2.19
CA GLU A 279 -4.85 -16.92 2.74
C GLU A 279 -3.60 -16.34 3.43
N GLY A 280 -2.39 -16.59 2.90
CA GLY A 280 -1.13 -16.08 3.43
C GLY A 280 -0.82 -14.62 3.10
N ALA A 281 -1.52 -14.00 2.15
CA ALA A 281 -1.25 -12.62 1.75
C ALA A 281 -1.56 -11.63 2.89
N SER A 282 -0.57 -10.84 3.28
CA SER A 282 -0.69 -9.90 4.40
C SER A 282 0.24 -8.71 4.25
N ALA A 283 -0.22 -7.53 4.68
CA ALA A 283 0.59 -6.32 4.71
C ALA A 283 1.88 -6.43 5.57
N ILE A 284 2.01 -7.48 6.40
CA ILE A 284 3.28 -7.81 7.08
C ILE A 284 4.40 -8.07 6.08
N GLN A 285 4.06 -8.54 4.86
CA GLN A 285 4.98 -8.81 3.76
C GLN A 285 5.30 -7.58 2.91
N SER A 286 4.85 -6.39 3.32
CA SER A 286 5.20 -5.14 2.62
C SER A 286 6.70 -4.92 2.65
N ARG A 287 7.34 -5.11 1.49
CA ARG A 287 8.76 -4.81 1.27
C ARG A 287 9.06 -3.34 1.48
N GLY A 288 8.18 -2.46 0.96
CA GLY A 288 8.32 -1.01 1.10
C GLY A 288 8.38 -0.57 2.55
N TYR A 289 7.43 -1.04 3.36
CA TYR A 289 7.41 -0.73 4.79
C TYR A 289 8.62 -1.29 5.56
N LYS A 290 9.07 -2.53 5.25
CA LYS A 290 10.26 -3.11 5.89
C LYS A 290 11.54 -2.36 5.53
N LEU A 291 11.65 -1.86 4.30
CA LEU A 291 12.76 -0.97 3.91
C LEU A 291 12.71 0.36 4.68
N VAL A 292 11.53 0.97 4.84
CA VAL A 292 11.39 2.18 5.66
C VAL A 292 11.86 1.90 7.09
N GLU A 293 11.41 0.80 7.71
CA GLU A 293 11.81 0.40 9.07
C GLU A 293 13.33 0.21 9.18
N SER A 294 13.94 -0.58 8.28
CA SER A 294 15.36 -0.93 8.34
C SER A 294 16.31 0.20 7.89
N LEU A 295 15.85 1.15 7.10
CA LEU A 295 16.62 2.34 6.74
C LEU A 295 16.64 3.40 7.85
N CYS A 296 15.68 3.40 8.75
CA CYS A 296 15.69 4.29 9.90
C CYS A 296 16.75 3.89 10.93
N ARG A 297 16.72 2.62 11.34
CA ARG A 297 17.66 2.01 12.28
C ARG A 297 17.85 0.52 11.96
N THR A 298 18.93 -0.08 12.45
CA THR A 298 19.12 -1.53 12.37
C THR A 298 18.09 -2.24 13.25
N PRO A 299 17.22 -3.11 12.70
CA PRO A 299 16.30 -3.88 13.51
C PRO A 299 17.03 -4.84 14.45
N ASP A 300 16.46 -5.06 15.65
CA ASP A 300 17.00 -6.00 16.63
C ASP A 300 17.00 -7.44 16.09
N ALA A 301 17.87 -8.28 16.64
CA ALA A 301 18.02 -9.68 16.21
C ALA A 301 16.69 -10.46 16.26
N GLU A 302 15.91 -10.29 17.33
CA GLU A 302 14.59 -10.90 17.46
C GLU A 302 13.66 -10.46 16.32
N ARG A 303 13.67 -9.15 15.99
CA ARG A 303 12.89 -8.59 14.90
C ARG A 303 13.30 -9.19 13.54
N LEU A 304 14.60 -9.32 13.26
CA LEU A 304 15.13 -9.93 12.05
C LEU A 304 14.80 -11.43 11.92
N HIS A 305 14.61 -12.14 13.04
CA HIS A 305 14.19 -13.53 13.06
C HIS A 305 12.66 -13.70 13.05
N SER A 306 11.88 -12.62 13.14
CA SER A 306 10.43 -12.69 13.08
C SER A 306 9.92 -13.12 11.69
N HIS A 307 8.69 -13.62 11.64
CA HIS A 307 8.02 -13.95 10.37
C HIS A 307 7.99 -12.74 9.42
N ALA A 308 7.82 -11.55 9.95
CA ALA A 308 7.77 -10.29 9.19
C ALA A 308 9.02 -10.01 8.34
N TYR A 309 10.22 -10.32 8.82
CA TYR A 309 11.45 -10.15 8.04
C TYR A 309 11.81 -11.39 7.23
N ARG A 310 11.39 -12.57 7.68
CA ARG A 310 11.55 -13.81 6.88
C ARG A 310 10.70 -13.81 5.62
N SER A 311 9.56 -13.12 5.63
CA SER A 311 8.70 -12.98 4.44
C SER A 311 9.21 -11.98 3.39
N VAL A 312 10.27 -11.22 3.70
CA VAL A 312 10.95 -10.29 2.78
C VAL A 312 12.47 -10.53 2.82
N PRO A 313 12.93 -11.69 2.32
CA PRO A 313 14.30 -12.17 2.52
C PRO A 313 15.37 -11.23 1.95
N GLU A 314 15.07 -10.52 0.87
CA GLU A 314 15.99 -9.55 0.26
C GLU A 314 16.23 -8.32 1.16
N VAL A 315 15.22 -7.84 1.89
CA VAL A 315 15.40 -6.76 2.88
C VAL A 315 16.19 -7.26 4.06
N ARG A 316 15.86 -8.46 4.54
CA ARG A 316 16.60 -9.10 5.63
C ARG A 316 18.07 -9.32 5.30
N ALA A 317 18.37 -9.80 4.08
CA ALA A 317 19.75 -9.97 3.61
C ALA A 317 20.49 -8.63 3.60
N GLY A 318 19.91 -7.57 3.03
CA GLY A 318 20.53 -6.24 3.02
C GLY A 318 20.91 -5.74 4.42
N VAL A 319 20.04 -5.96 5.42
CA VAL A 319 20.35 -5.58 6.82
C VAL A 319 21.51 -6.43 7.36
N LEU A 320 21.53 -7.74 7.13
CA LEU A 320 22.60 -8.64 7.58
C LEU A 320 23.95 -8.34 6.91
N ASP A 321 23.92 -7.85 5.66
CA ASP A 321 25.09 -7.40 4.89
C ASP A 321 25.57 -6.00 5.30
N GLY A 322 25.02 -5.43 6.37
CA GLY A 322 25.46 -4.14 6.92
C GLY A 322 24.86 -2.93 6.22
N GLN A 323 23.59 -3.02 5.77
CA GLN A 323 22.88 -1.87 5.23
C GLN A 323 23.02 -0.65 6.16
N ARG A 324 23.55 0.46 5.61
CA ARG A 324 23.68 1.71 6.34
C ARG A 324 22.33 2.32 6.64
N THR A 325 22.11 2.74 7.88
CA THR A 325 20.87 3.35 8.34
C THR A 325 20.99 4.87 8.45
N LEU A 326 19.86 5.56 8.55
CA LEU A 326 19.85 7.00 8.80
C LEU A 326 20.40 7.32 10.20
N ASP A 327 20.17 6.45 11.16
CA ASP A 327 20.71 6.58 12.52
C ASP A 327 22.25 6.47 12.54
N ASP A 328 22.83 5.57 11.73
CA ASP A 328 24.28 5.46 11.55
C ASP A 328 24.87 6.69 10.87
N ALA A 329 24.21 7.18 9.80
CA ALA A 329 24.63 8.36 9.08
C ALA A 329 24.58 9.60 9.97
N TYR A 330 23.52 9.75 10.78
CA TYR A 330 23.38 10.82 11.77
C TYR A 330 24.49 10.78 12.81
N ARG A 331 24.76 9.62 13.44
CA ARG A 331 25.86 9.47 14.42
C ARG A 331 27.22 9.81 13.79
N GLY A 332 27.49 9.31 12.60
CA GLY A 332 28.72 9.61 11.87
C GLY A 332 28.85 11.10 11.53
N TYR A 333 27.78 11.74 11.10
CA TYR A 333 27.74 13.17 10.83
C TYR A 333 28.02 13.99 12.10
N ARG A 334 27.38 13.67 13.23
CA ARG A 334 27.61 14.33 14.53
C ARG A 334 29.04 14.15 15.00
N ALA A 335 29.58 12.94 14.91
CA ALA A 335 30.99 12.66 15.31
C ALA A 335 32.02 13.50 14.54
N ARG A 336 31.78 13.77 13.24
CA ARG A 336 32.66 14.60 12.41
C ARG A 336 32.62 16.09 12.80
N ARG A 337 31.50 16.57 13.35
CA ARG A 337 31.34 17.98 13.73
C ARG A 337 31.74 18.30 15.17
N GLY A 338 31.89 17.29 16.03
CA GLY A 338 32.20 17.47 17.46
C GLY A 338 30.96 17.87 18.27
N ASP A 339 31.01 17.63 19.60
CA ASP A 339 29.90 17.88 20.53
C ASP A 339 29.73 19.38 20.93
N GLY A 340 30.31 20.32 20.18
CA GLY A 340 30.52 21.72 20.60
C GLY A 340 29.35 22.67 20.42
N GLU A 341 28.21 22.27 19.87
CA GLU A 341 27.05 23.17 19.76
C GLU A 341 25.81 22.50 20.32
N ASP A 342 25.27 23.08 21.36
CA ASP A 342 23.95 22.84 21.94
C ASP A 342 22.89 23.34 20.94
N VAL A 343 22.77 22.62 19.83
CA VAL A 343 21.91 23.01 18.74
C VAL A 343 20.69 22.09 18.74
N ARG A 344 19.57 22.67 18.96
CA ARG A 344 18.32 22.21 18.32
C ARG A 344 18.53 22.33 16.81
N ASP A 345 19.44 21.50 16.26
CA ASP A 345 19.78 21.58 14.87
C ASP A 345 18.57 21.15 14.02
N GLY A 346 18.45 21.75 12.84
CA GLY A 346 17.34 21.47 11.93
C GLY A 346 17.23 19.98 11.60
N LEU A 347 18.34 19.26 11.61
CA LEU A 347 18.40 17.83 11.32
C LEU A 347 17.76 16.98 12.44
N THR A 348 18.12 17.21 13.70
CA THR A 348 17.50 16.50 14.84
C THR A 348 15.99 16.77 14.88
N GLY A 349 15.57 18.01 14.61
CA GLY A 349 14.16 18.39 14.48
C GLY A 349 13.44 17.65 13.34
N ALA A 350 14.06 17.57 12.18
CA ALA A 350 13.51 16.85 11.01
C ALA A 350 13.40 15.33 11.25
N MET A 351 14.40 14.72 11.89
CA MET A 351 14.34 13.31 12.29
C MET A 351 13.24 13.07 13.32
N ALA A 352 13.10 13.90 14.34
CA ALA A 352 12.05 13.81 15.35
C ALA A 352 10.65 14.00 14.73
N GLY A 353 10.48 14.91 13.79
CA GLY A 353 9.25 15.13 13.02
C GLY A 353 8.82 13.89 12.23
N PHE A 354 9.76 13.35 11.45
CA PHE A 354 9.54 12.11 10.71
C PHE A 354 9.21 10.92 11.63
N ALA A 355 9.98 10.74 12.73
CA ALA A 355 9.73 9.68 13.71
C ALA A 355 8.32 9.80 14.32
N SER A 356 7.90 11.01 14.68
CA SER A 356 6.56 11.27 15.20
C SER A 356 5.47 10.94 14.17
N ALA A 357 5.68 11.30 12.90
CA ALA A 357 4.74 10.96 11.82
C ALA A 357 4.61 9.45 11.63
N LEU A 358 5.74 8.70 11.61
CA LEU A 358 5.73 7.24 11.45
C LEU A 358 5.11 6.53 12.66
N ARG A 359 5.33 7.02 13.88
CA ARG A 359 4.68 6.48 15.08
C ARG A 359 3.17 6.71 15.05
N ARG A 360 2.71 7.89 14.64
CA ARG A 360 1.27 8.18 14.45
C ARG A 360 0.66 7.24 13.41
N TRP A 361 1.38 6.99 12.31
CA TRP A 361 0.95 6.04 11.28
C TRP A 361 0.77 4.63 11.86
N ARG A 362 1.78 4.11 12.59
CA ARG A 362 1.72 2.79 13.26
C ARG A 362 0.56 2.70 14.25
N GLN A 363 0.35 3.74 15.05
CA GLN A 363 -0.73 3.81 16.02
C GLN A 363 -2.12 3.80 15.36
N THR A 364 -2.28 4.53 14.26
CA THR A 364 -3.55 4.57 13.53
C THR A 364 -3.84 3.22 12.86
N HIS A 365 -2.81 2.59 12.28
CA HIS A 365 -2.90 1.23 11.74
C HIS A 365 -3.34 0.22 12.81
N TYR A 366 -2.70 0.24 13.98
CA TYR A 366 -3.07 -0.62 15.10
C TYR A 366 -4.54 -0.44 15.52
N ARG A 367 -4.99 0.79 15.71
CA ARG A 367 -6.39 1.09 16.08
C ARG A 367 -7.39 0.58 15.03
N LEU A 368 -7.06 0.75 13.75
CA LEU A 368 -7.89 0.24 12.67
C LEU A 368 -7.94 -1.30 12.70
N ALA A 369 -6.80 -1.96 12.86
CA ALA A 369 -6.72 -3.41 12.93
C ALA A 369 -7.53 -3.97 14.12
N VAL A 370 -7.42 -3.37 15.31
CA VAL A 370 -8.23 -3.75 16.49
C VAL A 370 -9.73 -3.65 16.17
N ARG A 371 -10.15 -2.57 15.51
CA ARG A 371 -11.55 -2.39 15.13
C ARG A 371 -12.04 -3.44 14.10
N MET A 372 -11.21 -3.82 13.13
CA MET A 372 -11.59 -4.70 12.03
C MET A 372 -11.45 -6.19 12.37
N LEU A 373 -10.43 -6.55 13.14
CA LEU A 373 -10.10 -7.93 13.49
C LEU A 373 -10.70 -8.36 14.85
N GLY A 374 -10.83 -7.43 15.79
CA GLY A 374 -11.15 -7.78 17.18
C GLY A 374 -10.08 -8.68 17.78
N GLU A 375 -10.50 -9.79 18.39
CA GLU A 375 -9.62 -10.80 19.01
C GLU A 375 -9.13 -11.89 18.03
N ARG A 376 -9.48 -11.77 16.72
CA ARG A 376 -9.11 -12.78 15.72
C ARG A 376 -7.63 -12.69 15.36
N SER A 377 -7.05 -13.84 15.00
CA SER A 377 -5.68 -13.91 14.48
C SER A 377 -5.49 -13.07 13.23
N GLY A 378 -4.26 -12.56 13.01
CA GLY A 378 -3.87 -11.84 11.82
C GLY A 378 -3.80 -12.73 10.57
N THR A 379 -3.73 -12.13 9.39
CA THR A 379 -3.29 -12.79 8.16
C THR A 379 -1.75 -12.94 8.18
N GLY A 380 -1.19 -13.75 7.27
CA GLY A 380 0.25 -13.92 7.16
C GLY A 380 0.87 -14.57 8.40
N TYR A 381 0.15 -15.51 9.01
CA TYR A 381 0.64 -16.30 10.16
C TYR A 381 1.06 -15.45 11.37
N THR A 382 0.41 -14.31 11.60
CA THR A 382 0.64 -13.46 12.76
C THR A 382 -0.43 -13.62 13.82
N GLU A 383 -0.08 -13.26 15.07
CA GLU A 383 -1.03 -13.18 16.19
C GLU A 383 -2.10 -12.07 15.99
N GLY A 384 -1.96 -11.24 14.93
CA GLY A 384 -2.89 -10.14 14.66
C GLY A 384 -2.59 -8.90 15.50
N THR A 385 -3.56 -8.46 16.31
CA THR A 385 -3.43 -7.23 17.11
C THR A 385 -2.28 -7.23 18.11
N PRO A 386 -1.90 -8.33 18.80
CA PRO A 386 -0.72 -8.38 19.67
C PRO A 386 0.58 -8.05 18.92
N TYR A 387 0.77 -8.61 17.73
CA TYR A 387 1.92 -8.30 16.88
C TYR A 387 2.01 -6.79 16.56
N LEU A 388 0.90 -6.19 16.13
CA LEU A 388 0.85 -4.76 15.82
C LEU A 388 1.07 -3.89 17.05
N SER A 389 0.59 -4.33 18.23
CA SER A 389 0.86 -3.67 19.50
C SER A 389 2.34 -3.64 19.85
N ALA A 390 3.07 -4.71 19.59
CA ALA A 390 4.52 -4.77 19.77
C ALA A 390 5.24 -3.83 18.77
N VAL A 391 4.90 -3.90 17.48
CA VAL A 391 5.54 -3.11 16.42
C VAL A 391 5.39 -1.61 16.63
N ARG A 392 4.24 -1.12 17.12
CA ARG A 392 4.03 0.32 17.36
C ARG A 392 4.99 0.91 18.41
N ARG A 393 5.52 0.09 19.31
CA ARG A 393 6.44 0.50 20.39
C ARG A 393 7.90 0.55 19.94
N ILE A 394 8.25 -0.03 18.79
CA ILE A 394 9.62 -0.04 18.27
C ILE A 394 10.05 1.40 17.97
N PRO A 395 11.18 1.88 18.55
CA PRO A 395 11.73 3.20 18.23
C PRO A 395 11.97 3.36 16.73
N VAL A 396 11.79 4.57 16.21
CA VAL A 396 12.11 4.86 14.80
C VAL A 396 13.61 5.10 14.64
N PHE A 397 14.22 5.79 15.58
CA PHE A 397 15.66 6.03 15.69
C PHE A 397 16.10 5.72 17.11
N ASP A 398 17.36 5.30 17.28
CA ASP A 398 17.97 5.09 18.60
C ASP A 398 18.64 6.38 19.10
N SER A 399 19.16 7.22 18.19
CA SER A 399 19.96 8.41 18.51
C SER A 399 19.13 9.69 18.70
N VAL A 400 17.84 9.68 18.34
CA VAL A 400 16.99 10.86 18.47
C VAL A 400 15.83 10.57 19.42
N PRO A 401 15.74 11.30 20.56
CA PRO A 401 14.63 11.14 21.47
C PRO A 401 13.30 11.46 20.77
N THR A 402 12.41 10.52 20.72
CA THR A 402 11.02 10.80 20.34
C THR A 402 10.28 11.32 21.56
N ALA A 403 9.69 12.51 21.47
CA ALA A 403 8.81 13.02 22.52
C ALA A 403 7.77 11.92 22.86
N SER A 404 7.73 11.53 24.14
CA SER A 404 6.76 10.56 24.63
C SER A 404 5.36 11.13 24.38
N ALA A 405 4.57 10.49 23.50
CA ALA A 405 3.14 10.78 23.48
C ALA A 405 2.59 10.40 24.88
N PRO A 406 1.71 11.21 25.46
CA PRO A 406 1.05 10.83 26.71
C PRO A 406 0.38 9.46 26.48
N ASP A 407 0.64 8.56 27.41
CA ASP A 407 0.14 7.20 27.39
C ASP A 407 -1.38 7.22 27.65
N SER A 408 -2.18 7.38 26.60
CA SER A 408 -3.65 7.31 26.67
C SER A 408 -4.15 5.86 26.79
N GLY A 409 -3.26 4.92 27.11
CA GLY A 409 -3.55 3.48 27.19
C GLY A 409 -4.30 3.03 28.45
N THR A 410 -4.34 3.82 29.51
CA THR A 410 -4.98 3.42 30.77
C THR A 410 -6.49 3.71 30.83
N GLU A 411 -7.01 4.61 30.01
CA GLU A 411 -8.45 4.93 30.02
C GLU A 411 -9.28 3.98 29.12
N ASP A 412 -8.71 3.43 28.06
CA ASP A 412 -9.44 2.51 27.15
C ASP A 412 -9.49 1.07 27.71
N GLU A 413 -8.45 0.62 28.45
CA GLU A 413 -8.49 -0.67 29.16
C GLU A 413 -9.49 -0.66 30.32
N ALA A 414 -9.65 0.48 31.01
CA ALA A 414 -10.63 0.63 32.08
C ALA A 414 -12.09 0.65 31.55
N ARG A 415 -12.32 1.14 30.34
CA ARG A 415 -13.66 1.12 29.71
C ARG A 415 -14.04 -0.23 29.13
N ALA A 416 -13.10 -1.02 28.64
CA ALA A 416 -13.33 -2.38 28.18
C ALA A 416 -13.67 -3.33 29.35
N GLY A 417 -13.04 -3.16 30.55
CA GLY A 417 -13.32 -3.92 31.74
C GLY A 417 -14.65 -3.58 32.41
N ALA A 418 -15.12 -2.33 32.31
CA ALA A 418 -16.37 -1.90 32.94
C ALA A 418 -17.65 -2.32 32.18
N GLY A 419 -17.52 -2.65 30.89
CA GLY A 419 -18.62 -3.15 30.04
C GLY A 419 -18.97 -4.62 30.33
N ALA A 420 -18.01 -5.43 30.77
CA ALA A 420 -18.19 -6.86 31.02
C ALA A 420 -18.85 -7.18 32.34
N GLN A 421 -18.89 -6.25 33.29
CA GLN A 421 -19.48 -6.49 34.62
C GLN A 421 -20.96 -6.07 34.79
N ARG A 422 -21.60 -5.49 33.77
CA ARG A 422 -22.98 -5.03 33.80
C ARG A 422 -24.04 -5.99 33.26
N THR A 423 -23.65 -7.16 32.75
CA THR A 423 -24.58 -8.15 32.17
C THR A 423 -24.82 -9.40 33.06
N ALA A 424 -24.24 -9.45 34.26
CA ALA A 424 -24.45 -10.56 35.21
C ALA A 424 -25.25 -10.12 36.45
N GLY A 425 -26.51 -9.76 36.26
CA GLY A 425 -27.31 -9.37 37.41
C GLY A 425 -28.76 -9.00 37.08
N VAL A 426 -29.52 -9.89 36.41
CA VAL A 426 -30.98 -9.94 36.55
C VAL A 426 -31.41 -11.38 36.29
N THR A 427 -31.59 -12.15 37.33
CA THR A 427 -32.44 -13.33 37.33
C THR A 427 -33.25 -13.35 38.60
N VAL A 428 -34.53 -13.70 38.44
CA VAL A 428 -35.52 -14.15 39.42
C VAL A 428 -36.39 -13.05 40.07
N GLY A 429 -37.65 -13.09 39.65
CA GLY A 429 -38.83 -12.56 40.24
C GLY A 429 -40.00 -12.76 39.30
#